data_3b408dced412be83a199f44eeda0a7bb
#
_entry.id   3b408dced412be83a199f44eeda0a7bb
#
_cell.length_a   1.000
_cell.length_b   1.000
_cell.length_c   1.000
_cell.angle_alpha   90.00
_cell.angle_beta   90.00
_cell.angle_gamma   90.00
#
_symmetry.space_group_name_H-M   'P 1'
#
loop_
_entity.id
_entity.type
_entity.pdbx_description
1 polymer ?
#
loop_
_entity_poly.entity_id
_entity_poly.type
_entity_poly.pdbx_seq_one_letter_code
_entity_poly.pdbx_strand_id
1 'polypeptide(L)'
;WVEGDWDGLHYRLELVLADQATAWFWHVELFNASLHHERVDLLLLQDLALAPWGAVRLNEAYVSHYIDHHPLAHPAHGTLIASRQNQPVDGRAPWLLSGCLGFGVGWATDARQLWPAHAAGTAEASALGADLPSARWQHEHSLVALQGERFVLASGARTQRGFFGWLQADHPAASGPDDLSVVDQVMALPEARWTPPPSVADDGGEAGNLFASAPRFAAREARADAHELHAWYPGPWRH
;
A
#
# COMPACT_ATOMS: atom_id res chain seq x y z
N TRP A 1 -3.29 4.97 -14.27
CA TRP A 1 -3.47 6.05 -13.29
C TRP A 1 -4.90 6.09 -12.75
N VAL A 2 -5.10 6.72 -11.61
CA VAL A 2 -6.41 6.94 -10.99
C VAL A 2 -6.48 8.41 -10.57
N GLU A 3 -7.62 9.05 -10.82
CA GLU A 3 -7.93 10.41 -10.38
C GLU A 3 -9.21 10.40 -9.54
N GLY A 4 -9.30 11.33 -8.60
CA GLY A 4 -10.48 11.50 -7.78
C GLY A 4 -10.46 12.80 -7.00
N ASP A 5 -11.54 13.00 -6.25
CA ASP A 5 -11.72 14.11 -5.33
C ASP A 5 -12.04 13.58 -3.95
N TRP A 6 -11.44 14.16 -2.95
CA TRP A 6 -11.74 13.90 -1.55
C TRP A 6 -11.77 15.21 -0.79
N ASP A 7 -12.96 15.66 -0.45
CA ASP A 7 -13.23 16.84 0.36
C ASP A 7 -12.51 18.12 -0.16
N GLY A 8 -12.54 18.31 -1.50
CA GLY A 8 -11.90 19.44 -2.17
C GLY A 8 -10.41 19.28 -2.42
N LEU A 9 -9.85 18.14 -2.11
CA LEU A 9 -8.51 17.73 -2.56
C LEU A 9 -8.65 16.86 -3.81
N HIS A 10 -8.27 17.38 -4.96
CA HIS A 10 -8.13 16.56 -6.16
C HIS A 10 -6.81 15.82 -6.11
N TYR A 11 -6.87 14.52 -6.37
CA TYR A 11 -5.67 13.69 -6.43
C TYR A 11 -5.55 12.95 -7.76
N ARG A 12 -4.32 12.75 -8.16
CA ARG A 12 -3.94 11.84 -9.23
C ARG A 12 -2.88 10.89 -8.69
N LEU A 13 -3.13 9.60 -8.85
CA LEU A 13 -2.22 8.53 -8.46
C LEU A 13 -1.78 7.76 -9.70
N GLU A 14 -0.49 7.57 -9.87
CA GLU A 14 0.08 6.79 -10.97
C GLU A 14 1.11 5.79 -10.45
N LEU A 15 0.99 4.54 -10.93
CA LEU A 15 2.01 3.53 -10.74
C LEU A 15 2.89 3.48 -11.98
N VAL A 16 4.19 3.71 -11.80
CA VAL A 16 5.20 3.64 -12.85
C VAL A 16 6.17 2.51 -12.53
N LEU A 17 6.40 1.62 -13.49
CA LEU A 17 7.40 0.56 -13.37
C LEU A 17 8.70 1.03 -14.02
N ALA A 18 9.84 0.72 -13.41
CA ALA A 18 11.13 1.05 -13.99
C ALA A 18 11.48 0.11 -15.15
N ASP A 19 12.05 0.67 -16.22
CA ASP A 19 12.44 -0.09 -17.40
C ASP A 19 13.73 -0.89 -17.17
N GLN A 20 14.64 -0.39 -16.35
CA GLN A 20 15.99 -0.94 -16.19
C GLN A 20 16.22 -1.65 -14.85
N ALA A 21 15.22 -1.72 -14.00
CA ALA A 21 15.32 -2.33 -12.67
C ALA A 21 13.98 -2.93 -12.23
N THR A 22 14.01 -3.87 -11.30
CA THR A 22 12.78 -4.36 -10.66
C THR A 22 12.38 -3.38 -9.57
N ALA A 23 11.86 -2.24 -10.00
CA ALA A 23 11.42 -1.16 -9.14
C ALA A 23 10.11 -0.56 -9.64
N TRP A 24 9.37 0.06 -8.73
CA TRP A 24 8.14 0.78 -9.05
C TRP A 24 8.02 2.02 -8.21
N PHE A 25 7.26 2.97 -8.73
CA PHE A 25 7.04 4.28 -8.13
C PHE A 25 5.54 4.57 -8.09
N TRP A 26 5.03 4.90 -6.92
CA TRP A 26 3.72 5.48 -6.75
C TRP A 26 3.87 7.00 -6.72
N HIS A 27 3.44 7.66 -7.77
CA HIS A 27 3.43 9.12 -7.83
C HIS A 27 2.04 9.64 -7.49
N VAL A 28 2.00 10.65 -6.64
CA VAL A 28 0.76 11.30 -6.19
C VAL A 28 0.87 12.79 -6.44
N GLU A 29 0.00 13.32 -7.28
CA GLU A 29 -0.24 14.77 -7.38
C GLU A 29 -1.47 15.10 -6.54
N LEU A 30 -1.38 16.15 -5.75
CA LEU A 30 -2.49 16.74 -5.01
C LEU A 30 -2.71 18.18 -5.45
N PHE A 31 -3.96 18.56 -5.66
CA PHE A 31 -4.39 19.92 -5.90
C PHE A 31 -5.48 20.30 -4.89
N ASN A 32 -5.24 21.38 -4.14
CA ASN A 32 -6.22 21.86 -3.18
C ASN A 32 -7.18 22.85 -3.88
N ALA A 33 -8.36 22.37 -4.21
CA ALA A 33 -9.44 23.18 -4.77
C ALA A 33 -10.32 23.83 -3.70
N SER A 34 -10.10 23.53 -2.41
CA SER A 34 -10.82 24.14 -1.30
C SER A 34 -10.42 25.62 -1.09
N LEU A 35 -11.19 26.33 -0.29
CA LEU A 35 -10.87 27.71 0.08
C LEU A 35 -9.92 27.83 1.28
N HIS A 36 -9.51 26.72 1.85
CA HIS A 36 -8.72 26.67 3.08
C HIS A 36 -7.34 26.05 2.83
N HIS A 37 -6.43 26.24 3.76
CA HIS A 37 -5.18 25.49 3.81
C HIS A 37 -5.45 24.11 4.37
N GLU A 38 -5.01 23.08 3.67
CA GLU A 38 -5.16 21.69 4.11
C GLU A 38 -3.84 21.15 4.67
N ARG A 39 -3.94 20.40 5.78
CA ARG A 39 -2.78 19.69 6.36
C ARG A 39 -2.88 18.24 5.93
N VAL A 40 -1.92 17.82 5.15
CA VAL A 40 -1.93 16.50 4.49
C VAL A 40 -0.64 15.75 4.79
N ASP A 41 -0.76 14.46 4.97
CA ASP A 41 0.33 13.49 4.83
C ASP A 41 -0.16 12.32 3.98
N LEU A 42 0.77 11.51 3.50
CA LEU A 42 0.46 10.33 2.70
C LEU A 42 0.95 9.09 3.41
N LEU A 43 0.14 8.05 3.35
CA LEU A 43 0.48 6.72 3.86
C LEU A 43 0.58 5.74 2.71
N LEU A 44 1.66 4.96 2.66
CA LEU A 44 1.75 3.73 1.89
C LEU A 44 1.39 2.56 2.81
N LEU A 45 0.48 1.70 2.37
CA LEU A 45 0.17 0.43 3.02
C LEU A 45 0.35 -0.67 1.99
N GLN A 46 1.18 -1.67 2.29
CA GLN A 46 1.47 -2.74 1.35
C GLN A 46 1.66 -4.08 2.08
N ASP A 47 0.82 -5.04 1.76
CA ASP A 47 1.01 -6.42 2.14
C ASP A 47 2.13 -7.05 1.33
N LEU A 48 2.95 -7.86 1.97
CA LEU A 48 4.08 -8.53 1.35
C LEU A 48 4.05 -10.02 1.66
N ALA A 49 4.36 -10.83 0.66
CA ALA A 49 4.64 -12.25 0.85
C ALA A 49 6.08 -12.61 0.43
N LEU A 50 6.60 -11.96 -0.60
CA LEU A 50 7.93 -12.22 -1.19
C LEU A 50 8.14 -13.71 -1.50
N ALA A 51 7.09 -14.38 -1.98
CA ALA A 51 7.02 -15.82 -2.19
C ALA A 51 6.25 -16.16 -3.46
N PRO A 52 6.41 -17.38 -4.01
CA PRO A 52 5.66 -17.80 -5.18
C PRO A 52 4.16 -17.78 -4.95
N TRP A 53 3.40 -17.37 -5.96
CA TRP A 53 1.95 -17.27 -5.92
C TRP A 53 1.24 -18.53 -5.38
N GLY A 54 1.74 -19.73 -5.74
CA GLY A 54 1.19 -20.99 -5.24
C GLY A 54 1.30 -21.14 -3.72
N ALA A 55 2.41 -20.72 -3.13
CA ALA A 55 2.60 -20.75 -1.68
C ALA A 55 1.70 -19.74 -0.97
N VAL A 56 1.60 -18.52 -1.52
CA VAL A 56 0.73 -17.47 -0.98
C VAL A 56 -0.74 -17.91 -0.98
N ARG A 57 -1.23 -18.50 -2.07
CA ARG A 57 -2.60 -19.02 -2.15
C ARG A 57 -2.92 -20.13 -1.17
N LEU A 58 -1.94 -20.93 -0.82
CA LEU A 58 -2.14 -22.04 0.13
C LEU A 58 -2.18 -21.55 1.58
N ASN A 59 -1.28 -20.65 1.95
CA ASN A 59 -1.22 -20.11 3.30
C ASN A 59 -0.40 -18.83 3.36
N GLU A 60 -1.03 -17.71 3.06
CA GLU A 60 -0.43 -16.38 3.06
C GLU A 60 0.16 -16.03 4.44
N ALA A 61 -0.58 -16.28 5.50
CA ALA A 61 -0.13 -15.99 6.86
C ALA A 61 1.16 -16.74 7.20
N TYR A 62 1.28 -18.01 6.80
CA TYR A 62 2.49 -18.80 7.01
C TYR A 62 3.69 -18.21 6.28
N VAL A 63 3.52 -17.82 5.01
CA VAL A 63 4.64 -17.26 4.21
C VAL A 63 5.09 -15.92 4.75
N SER A 64 4.14 -15.07 5.13
CA SER A 64 4.42 -13.71 5.62
C SER A 64 5.08 -13.70 7.01
N HIS A 65 4.89 -14.74 7.83
CA HIS A 65 5.58 -14.88 9.11
C HIS A 65 7.12 -14.90 9.01
N TYR A 66 7.65 -15.31 7.86
CA TYR A 66 9.10 -15.37 7.64
C TYR A 66 9.70 -14.09 7.10
N ILE A 67 8.89 -13.06 6.87
CA ILE A 67 9.40 -11.77 6.44
C ILE A 67 9.99 -11.03 7.63
N ASP A 68 11.26 -10.68 7.51
CA ASP A 68 11.98 -9.82 8.45
C ASP A 68 11.91 -8.38 7.96
N HIS A 69 11.22 -7.52 8.70
CA HIS A 69 11.18 -6.09 8.43
C HIS A 69 12.26 -5.36 9.22
N HIS A 70 13.12 -4.61 8.54
CA HIS A 70 14.19 -3.85 9.15
C HIS A 70 14.06 -2.37 8.78
N PRO A 71 13.72 -1.48 9.73
CA PRO A 71 13.68 -0.04 9.47
C PRO A 71 15.10 0.50 9.31
N LEU A 72 15.31 1.31 8.27
CA LEU A 72 16.56 1.98 7.96
C LEU A 72 16.34 3.49 7.98
N ALA A 73 17.31 4.26 8.44
CA ALA A 73 17.26 5.71 8.45
C ALA A 73 18.24 6.27 7.42
N HIS A 74 17.70 6.94 6.38
CA HIS A 74 18.50 7.60 5.35
C HIS A 74 18.52 9.12 5.58
N PRO A 75 19.70 9.78 5.49
CA PRO A 75 19.82 11.20 5.80
C PRO A 75 18.89 12.12 4.98
N ALA A 76 18.69 11.80 3.70
CA ALA A 76 17.88 12.62 2.80
C ALA A 76 16.43 12.13 2.61
N HIS A 77 16.14 10.86 2.90
CA HIS A 77 14.82 10.25 2.62
C HIS A 77 14.11 9.78 3.89
N GLY A 78 14.68 9.98 5.06
CA GLY A 78 14.08 9.59 6.34
C GLY A 78 14.01 8.08 6.51
N THR A 79 12.90 7.58 7.02
CA THR A 79 12.72 6.15 7.29
C THR A 79 12.32 5.38 6.04
N LEU A 80 12.99 4.24 5.84
CA LEU A 80 12.69 3.23 4.85
C LEU A 80 12.46 1.89 5.57
N ILE A 81 11.81 0.94 4.90
CA ILE A 81 11.69 -0.42 5.41
C ILE A 81 12.29 -1.39 4.40
N ALA A 82 13.31 -2.12 4.85
CA ALA A 82 13.83 -3.29 4.17
C ALA A 82 13.07 -4.53 4.65
N SER A 83 12.52 -5.29 3.73
CA SER A 83 11.73 -6.49 4.00
C SER A 83 12.38 -7.68 3.31
N ARG A 84 12.83 -8.68 4.08
CA ARG A 84 13.54 -9.84 3.57
C ARG A 84 12.76 -11.12 3.88
N GLN A 85 12.55 -11.96 2.88
CA GLN A 85 11.98 -13.29 3.10
C GLN A 85 13.08 -14.24 3.62
N ASN A 86 12.92 -14.69 4.86
CA ASN A 86 13.87 -15.62 5.50
C ASN A 86 13.59 -17.10 5.21
N GLN A 87 12.41 -17.42 4.67
CA GLN A 87 12.16 -18.74 4.10
C GLN A 87 12.66 -18.74 2.64
N PRO A 88 13.70 -19.50 2.30
CA PRO A 88 14.25 -19.46 0.96
C PRO A 88 13.23 -19.84 -0.12
N VAL A 89 13.23 -19.08 -1.20
CA VAL A 89 12.48 -19.36 -2.42
C VAL A 89 13.50 -19.80 -3.48
N ASP A 90 13.47 -21.07 -3.84
CA ASP A 90 14.46 -21.66 -4.76
C ASP A 90 15.92 -21.38 -4.34
N GLY A 91 16.19 -21.44 -3.04
CA GLY A 91 17.51 -21.18 -2.47
C GLY A 91 17.90 -19.70 -2.39
N ARG A 92 17.00 -18.79 -2.69
CA ARG A 92 17.20 -17.33 -2.67
C ARG A 92 16.38 -16.69 -1.56
N ALA A 93 16.81 -15.53 -1.12
CA ALA A 93 16.12 -14.71 -0.13
C ALA A 93 15.60 -13.41 -0.80
N PRO A 94 14.37 -13.39 -1.31
CA PRO A 94 13.78 -12.17 -1.90
C PRO A 94 13.77 -11.02 -0.89
N TRP A 95 14.06 -9.83 -1.38
CA TRP A 95 14.20 -8.65 -0.56
C TRP A 95 13.59 -7.42 -1.24
N LEU A 96 12.87 -6.63 -0.47
CA LEU A 96 12.22 -5.40 -0.92
C LEU A 96 12.64 -4.23 -0.04
N LEU A 97 13.09 -3.15 -0.65
CA LEU A 97 13.24 -1.85 0.00
C LEU A 97 12.07 -0.95 -0.39
N SER A 98 11.37 -0.45 0.61
CA SER A 98 10.27 0.51 0.43
C SER A 98 10.62 1.83 1.09
N GLY A 99 10.26 2.95 0.43
CA GLY A 99 10.54 4.28 0.94
C GLY A 99 9.66 5.37 0.35
N CYS A 100 9.77 6.58 0.90
CA CYS A 100 9.14 7.78 0.36
C CYS A 100 10.04 8.40 -0.71
N LEU A 101 9.45 8.93 -1.79
CA LEU A 101 10.16 9.79 -2.75
C LEU A 101 10.57 11.13 -2.13
N GLY A 102 9.85 11.57 -1.07
CA GLY A 102 10.23 12.66 -0.16
C GLY A 102 10.90 12.13 1.10
N PHE A 103 10.47 12.63 2.24
CA PHE A 103 11.01 12.26 3.56
C PHE A 103 10.01 11.39 4.34
N GLY A 104 10.43 10.20 4.73
CA GLY A 104 9.65 9.28 5.57
C GLY A 104 9.83 9.61 7.06
N VAL A 105 8.72 9.77 7.77
CA VAL A 105 8.73 10.15 9.20
C VAL A 105 8.20 9.08 10.13
N GLY A 106 7.24 8.27 9.68
CA GLY A 106 6.58 7.23 10.47
C GLY A 106 6.51 5.90 9.72
N TRP A 107 6.37 4.82 10.46
CA TRP A 107 6.29 3.49 9.90
C TRP A 107 5.61 2.49 10.83
N ALA A 108 5.13 1.39 10.24
CA ALA A 108 4.66 0.20 10.96
C ALA A 108 4.96 -1.05 10.13
N THR A 109 4.99 -2.21 10.79
CA THR A 109 5.35 -3.50 10.15
C THR A 109 4.31 -4.59 10.37
N ASP A 110 3.19 -4.25 11.02
CA ASP A 110 2.12 -5.19 11.31
C ASP A 110 0.76 -4.46 11.22
N ALA A 111 -0.20 -5.09 10.54
CA ALA A 111 -1.54 -4.51 10.35
C ALA A 111 -2.27 -4.22 11.67
N ARG A 112 -1.98 -4.94 12.74
CA ARG A 112 -2.57 -4.71 14.06
C ARG A 112 -2.15 -3.38 14.69
N GLN A 113 -1.07 -2.77 14.21
CA GLN A 113 -0.67 -1.43 14.63
C GLN A 113 -1.60 -0.37 14.03
N LEU A 114 -2.26 -0.68 12.91
CA LEU A 114 -3.18 0.19 12.20
C LEU A 114 -4.64 -0.12 12.54
N TRP A 115 -4.97 -1.40 12.73
CA TRP A 115 -6.30 -1.90 13.07
C TRP A 115 -6.24 -2.73 14.37
N PRO A 116 -6.18 -2.09 15.53
CA PRO A 116 -6.15 -2.82 16.79
C PRO A 116 -7.42 -3.65 17.00
N ALA A 117 -7.27 -4.85 17.56
CA ALA A 117 -8.33 -5.85 17.71
C ALA A 117 -9.59 -5.36 18.45
N HIS A 118 -9.48 -4.33 19.30
CA HIS A 118 -10.61 -3.76 20.03
C HIS A 118 -11.38 -2.70 19.25
N ALA A 119 -10.89 -2.31 18.08
CA ALA A 119 -11.63 -1.45 17.14
C ALA A 119 -12.58 -2.27 16.23
N ALA A 120 -12.88 -3.52 16.61
CA ALA A 120 -13.82 -4.38 15.90
C ALA A 120 -15.19 -3.68 15.78
N GLY A 121 -15.48 -3.15 14.59
CA GLY A 121 -16.70 -2.38 14.30
C GLY A 121 -16.47 -1.01 13.67
N THR A 122 -15.25 -0.48 13.71
CA THR A 122 -14.86 0.69 12.92
C THR A 122 -13.98 0.24 11.75
N ALA A 123 -14.43 0.47 10.52
CA ALA A 123 -13.67 0.14 9.32
C ALA A 123 -12.45 1.07 9.12
N GLU A 124 -12.30 2.07 9.99
CA GLU A 124 -11.25 3.07 9.87
C GLU A 124 -9.96 2.61 10.55
N ALA A 125 -8.86 2.71 9.84
CA ALA A 125 -7.54 2.50 10.39
C ALA A 125 -7.21 3.61 11.40
N SER A 126 -6.65 3.25 12.55
CA SER A 126 -6.22 4.24 13.56
C SER A 126 -5.15 5.20 13.02
N ALA A 127 -4.41 4.79 11.98
CA ALA A 127 -3.42 5.61 11.28
C ALA A 127 -4.02 6.84 10.59
N LEU A 128 -5.32 6.85 10.30
CA LEU A 128 -5.99 8.03 9.73
C LEU A 128 -6.20 9.16 10.76
N GLY A 129 -6.11 8.85 12.04
CA GLY A 129 -6.26 9.81 13.13
C GLY A 129 -4.99 10.12 13.93
N ALA A 130 -3.89 9.42 13.66
CA ALA A 130 -2.63 9.56 14.40
C ALA A 130 -1.43 9.21 13.51
N ASP A 131 -0.24 9.65 13.92
CA ASP A 131 1.01 9.25 13.27
C ASP A 131 1.27 7.75 13.47
N LEU A 132 1.97 7.14 12.50
CA LEU A 132 2.39 5.74 12.61
C LEU A 132 3.32 5.54 13.82
N PRO A 133 3.20 4.40 14.53
CA PRO A 133 3.86 4.23 15.84
C PRO A 133 5.38 4.11 15.78
N SER A 134 5.98 3.98 14.60
CA SER A 134 7.42 3.77 14.40
C SER A 134 7.98 2.64 15.27
N ALA A 135 7.24 1.56 15.33
CA ALA A 135 7.55 0.39 16.13
C ALA A 135 7.50 -0.89 15.26
N ARG A 136 8.47 -1.77 15.49
CA ARG A 136 8.56 -3.03 14.79
C ARG A 136 7.78 -4.11 15.54
N TRP A 137 6.75 -4.66 14.89
CA TRP A 137 6.09 -5.88 15.29
C TRP A 137 6.36 -6.94 14.22
N GLN A 138 6.31 -8.20 14.60
CA GLN A 138 6.57 -9.31 13.68
C GLN A 138 5.66 -10.49 13.98
N HIS A 139 5.49 -11.34 12.95
CA HIS A 139 4.89 -12.66 13.01
C HIS A 139 3.37 -12.75 13.13
N GLU A 140 2.64 -11.63 13.10
CA GLU A 140 1.17 -11.65 13.16
C GLU A 140 0.57 -11.35 11.77
N HIS A 141 0.44 -10.09 11.44
CA HIS A 141 -0.11 -9.62 10.17
C HIS A 141 0.90 -8.72 9.45
N SER A 142 1.89 -9.36 8.84
CA SER A 142 3.02 -8.70 8.18
C SER A 142 2.54 -7.67 7.14
N LEU A 143 2.99 -6.44 7.30
CA LEU A 143 2.62 -5.29 6.46
C LEU A 143 3.79 -4.30 6.46
N VAL A 144 3.99 -3.61 5.34
CA VAL A 144 4.78 -2.38 5.30
C VAL A 144 3.84 -1.19 5.31
N ALA A 145 3.96 -0.33 6.32
CA ALA A 145 3.34 0.97 6.34
C ALA A 145 4.42 2.05 6.45
N LEU A 146 4.34 3.07 5.59
CA LEU A 146 5.23 4.23 5.58
C LEU A 146 4.39 5.50 5.58
N GLN A 147 4.82 6.48 6.38
CA GLN A 147 4.23 7.81 6.45
C GLN A 147 5.22 8.84 5.93
N GLY A 148 4.82 9.59 4.90
CA GLY A 148 5.56 10.76 4.44
C GLY A 148 5.41 11.94 5.41
N GLU A 149 6.36 12.87 5.34
CA GLU A 149 6.27 14.11 6.14
C GLU A 149 4.96 14.86 5.87
N ARG A 150 4.37 15.39 6.94
CA ARG A 150 3.17 16.23 6.85
C ARG A 150 3.52 17.60 6.28
N PHE A 151 2.67 18.10 5.41
CA PHE A 151 2.82 19.41 4.78
C PHE A 151 1.50 20.19 4.79
N VAL A 152 1.61 21.49 4.55
CA VAL A 152 0.46 22.38 4.37
C VAL A 152 0.31 22.66 2.88
N LEU A 153 -0.86 22.36 2.33
CA LEU A 153 -1.22 22.65 0.95
C LEU A 153 -2.17 23.86 0.92
N ALA A 154 -1.68 24.98 0.45
CA ALA A 154 -2.48 26.20 0.36
C ALA A 154 -3.62 26.04 -0.65
N SER A 155 -4.69 26.82 -0.49
CA SER A 155 -5.77 26.91 -1.48
C SER A 155 -5.21 27.23 -2.88
N GLY A 156 -5.62 26.49 -3.89
CA GLY A 156 -5.16 26.60 -5.27
C GLY A 156 -3.75 26.05 -5.54
N ALA A 157 -3.07 25.52 -4.53
CA ALA A 157 -1.73 24.96 -4.68
C ALA A 157 -1.74 23.50 -5.16
N ARG A 158 -0.63 23.10 -5.81
CA ARG A 158 -0.33 21.72 -6.21
C ARG A 158 0.95 21.25 -5.55
N THR A 159 1.04 19.96 -5.31
CA THR A 159 2.26 19.31 -4.85
C THR A 159 2.35 17.89 -5.41
N GLN A 160 3.58 17.40 -5.49
CA GLN A 160 3.86 16.00 -5.85
C GLN A 160 4.54 15.30 -4.68
N ARG A 161 4.13 14.09 -4.42
CA ARG A 161 4.68 13.18 -3.41
C ARG A 161 4.70 11.77 -3.99
N GLY A 162 5.23 10.82 -3.23
CA GLY A 162 5.16 9.44 -3.69
C GLY A 162 5.96 8.48 -2.85
N PHE A 163 5.95 7.25 -3.30
CA PHE A 163 6.64 6.13 -2.67
C PHE A 163 7.32 5.28 -3.73
N PHE A 164 8.29 4.49 -3.31
CA PHE A 164 8.97 3.55 -4.19
C PHE A 164 9.07 2.17 -3.55
N GLY A 165 9.21 1.15 -4.40
CA GLY A 165 9.63 -0.18 -4.06
C GLY A 165 10.78 -0.62 -4.97
N TRP A 166 11.80 -1.26 -4.39
CA TRP A 166 12.93 -1.86 -5.10
C TRP A 166 13.05 -3.30 -4.68
N LEU A 167 12.87 -4.24 -5.63
CA LEU A 167 12.91 -5.67 -5.38
C LEU A 167 14.22 -6.28 -5.86
N GLN A 168 14.85 -7.08 -5.00
CA GLN A 168 15.94 -7.98 -5.35
C GLN A 168 15.47 -9.42 -5.20
N ALA A 169 15.74 -10.24 -6.21
CA ALA A 169 15.35 -11.65 -6.17
C ALA A 169 16.13 -12.46 -5.14
N ASP A 170 17.32 -11.99 -4.76
CA ASP A 170 18.19 -12.61 -3.77
C ASP A 170 18.97 -11.55 -3.00
N HIS A 171 18.88 -11.60 -1.69
CA HIS A 171 19.65 -10.78 -0.75
C HIS A 171 20.17 -11.68 0.35
N PRO A 172 21.37 -12.27 0.18
CA PRO A 172 21.85 -13.35 1.05
C PRO A 172 22.15 -12.90 2.48
N ALA A 173 22.53 -11.62 2.67
CA ALA A 173 22.80 -11.06 3.99
C ALA A 173 21.52 -10.60 4.70
N ALA A 174 21.58 -10.41 6.02
CA ALA A 174 20.54 -9.71 6.76
C ALA A 174 20.51 -8.24 6.35
N SER A 175 19.31 -7.64 6.36
CA SER A 175 19.16 -6.20 6.07
C SER A 175 19.93 -5.35 7.08
N GLY A 176 20.56 -4.28 6.61
CA GLY A 176 21.39 -3.43 7.45
C GLY A 176 21.76 -2.08 6.81
N PRO A 177 22.63 -1.29 7.46
CA PRO A 177 23.00 0.03 6.99
C PRO A 177 23.65 0.07 5.58
N ASP A 178 24.30 -1.01 5.16
CA ASP A 178 24.92 -1.10 3.83
C ASP A 178 23.89 -1.04 2.70
N ASP A 179 22.65 -1.44 2.98
CA ASP A 179 21.53 -1.41 2.04
C ASP A 179 21.08 0.02 1.68
N LEU A 180 21.49 1.02 2.46
CA LEU A 180 21.20 2.41 2.15
C LEU A 180 21.75 2.86 0.80
N SER A 181 22.81 2.23 0.33
CA SER A 181 23.38 2.49 -1.01
C SER A 181 22.40 2.19 -2.16
N VAL A 182 21.40 1.34 -1.92
CA VAL A 182 20.33 1.04 -2.89
C VAL A 182 19.43 2.26 -3.11
N VAL A 183 19.26 3.11 -2.11
CA VAL A 183 18.43 4.33 -2.22
C VAL A 183 18.95 5.26 -3.31
N ASP A 184 20.26 5.45 -3.38
CA ASP A 184 20.90 6.29 -4.42
C ASP A 184 20.64 5.70 -5.82
N GLN A 185 20.68 4.38 -5.96
CA GLN A 185 20.36 3.70 -7.22
C GLN A 185 18.91 3.91 -7.62
N VAL A 186 17.96 3.77 -6.68
CA VAL A 186 16.52 4.02 -6.91
C VAL A 186 16.30 5.46 -7.36
N MET A 187 16.88 6.44 -6.63
CA MET A 187 16.69 7.86 -6.92
C MET A 187 17.39 8.33 -8.21
N ALA A 188 18.33 7.54 -8.72
CA ALA A 188 18.96 7.78 -10.02
C ALA A 188 18.11 7.34 -11.21
N LEU A 189 17.11 6.49 -11.00
CA LEU A 189 16.22 6.04 -12.08
C LEU A 189 15.39 7.22 -12.63
N PRO A 190 15.18 7.28 -13.96
CA PRO A 190 14.36 8.31 -14.59
C PRO A 190 12.94 8.35 -13.99
N GLU A 191 12.38 7.19 -13.70
CA GLU A 191 11.03 6.99 -13.20
C GLU A 191 10.83 7.48 -11.75
N ALA A 192 11.90 7.71 -11.01
CA ALA A 192 11.82 8.37 -9.70
C ALA A 192 11.39 9.85 -9.82
N ARG A 193 11.51 10.43 -11.01
CA ARG A 193 11.07 11.77 -11.36
C ARG A 193 9.83 11.68 -12.23
N TRP A 194 8.72 12.14 -11.69
CA TRP A 194 7.46 12.07 -12.41
C TRP A 194 7.10 13.41 -13.06
N THR A 195 6.79 13.35 -14.34
CA THR A 195 6.13 14.45 -15.05
C THR A 195 4.76 13.92 -15.44
N PRO A 196 3.67 14.42 -14.80
CA PRO A 196 2.33 13.95 -15.15
C PRO A 196 2.10 14.18 -16.64
N PRO A 197 1.58 13.18 -17.36
CA PRO A 197 1.17 13.39 -18.73
C PRO A 197 0.11 14.50 -18.77
N PRO A 198 0.03 15.26 -19.87
CA PRO A 198 -1.01 16.27 -20.01
C PRO A 198 -2.36 15.60 -19.79
N SER A 199 -3.22 16.25 -19.00
CA SER A 199 -4.58 15.76 -18.77
C SER A 199 -5.22 15.56 -20.14
N VAL A 200 -5.47 14.33 -20.51
CA VAL A 200 -6.32 14.01 -21.66
C VAL A 200 -7.69 14.46 -21.21
N ALA A 201 -8.27 15.43 -21.93
CA ALA A 201 -9.64 15.80 -21.68
C ALA A 201 -10.46 14.51 -21.68
N ASP A 202 -11.13 14.25 -20.56
CA ASP A 202 -12.02 13.12 -20.44
C ASP A 202 -13.05 13.26 -21.59
N ASP A 203 -12.97 12.39 -22.57
CA ASP A 203 -13.89 12.36 -23.70
C ASP A 203 -15.28 11.83 -23.30
N GLY A 204 -15.50 11.73 -21.97
CA GLY A 204 -16.77 11.27 -21.38
C GLY A 204 -17.03 9.77 -21.58
N GLY A 205 -16.04 9.05 -22.06
CA GLY A 205 -16.08 7.60 -22.08
C GLY A 205 -15.94 7.08 -20.66
N GLU A 206 -17.00 6.48 -20.12
CA GLU A 206 -16.87 5.71 -18.87
C GLU A 206 -15.67 4.76 -19.02
N ALA A 207 -14.65 4.97 -18.21
CA ALA A 207 -13.54 4.04 -18.16
C ALA A 207 -14.09 2.66 -17.78
N GLY A 208 -14.28 1.83 -18.81
CA GLY A 208 -14.83 0.50 -18.67
C GLY A 208 -13.84 -0.35 -17.89
N ASN A 209 -14.01 -0.44 -16.58
CA ASN A 209 -13.33 -1.46 -15.81
C ASN A 209 -14.07 -2.80 -15.96
N LEU A 210 -13.38 -3.89 -15.67
CA LEU A 210 -13.91 -5.26 -15.80
C LEU A 210 -15.20 -5.45 -15.00
N PHE A 211 -15.43 -4.71 -13.94
CA PHE A 211 -16.63 -4.75 -13.10
C PHE A 211 -17.75 -3.86 -13.63
N ALA A 212 -17.43 -2.74 -14.28
CA ALA A 212 -18.44 -1.87 -14.90
C ALA A 212 -18.98 -2.45 -16.21
N SER A 213 -18.16 -3.19 -16.96
CA SER A 213 -18.55 -3.86 -18.21
C SER A 213 -19.14 -5.27 -18.00
N ALA A 214 -19.01 -5.85 -16.80
CA ALA A 214 -19.61 -7.13 -16.51
C ALA A 214 -21.15 -7.01 -16.51
N PRO A 215 -21.88 -7.94 -17.13
CA PRO A 215 -23.33 -7.94 -17.08
C PRO A 215 -23.77 -8.03 -15.61
N ARG A 216 -24.49 -7.03 -15.14
CA ARG A 216 -25.07 -7.04 -13.80
C ARG A 216 -26.22 -8.06 -13.80
N PHE A 217 -26.01 -9.21 -13.19
CA PHE A 217 -27.10 -10.10 -12.87
C PHE A 217 -27.90 -9.45 -11.74
N ALA A 218 -29.18 -9.20 -12.01
CA ALA A 218 -30.09 -8.81 -10.95
C ALA A 218 -30.14 -9.98 -9.94
N ALA A 219 -29.74 -9.74 -8.71
CA ALA A 219 -29.91 -10.71 -7.65
C ALA A 219 -31.43 -10.96 -7.50
N ARG A 220 -31.87 -12.19 -7.70
CA ARG A 220 -33.21 -12.60 -7.34
C ARG A 220 -33.17 -12.95 -5.86
N GLU A 221 -33.70 -12.07 -5.06
CA GLU A 221 -34.01 -12.38 -3.67
C GLU A 221 -35.29 -13.22 -3.65
N ALA A 222 -35.20 -14.49 -3.27
CA ALA A 222 -36.33 -15.29 -2.91
C ALA A 222 -36.34 -15.39 -1.37
N ARG A 223 -37.45 -15.03 -0.73
CA ARG A 223 -37.66 -15.33 0.68
C ARG A 223 -37.97 -16.80 0.80
N ALA A 224 -37.04 -17.60 1.29
CA ALA A 224 -37.32 -18.95 1.71
C ALA A 224 -38.12 -18.91 3.02
N ASP A 225 -39.13 -19.74 3.14
CA ASP A 225 -39.83 -19.90 4.39
C ASP A 225 -39.00 -20.72 5.41
N ALA A 226 -39.43 -20.72 6.66
CA ALA A 226 -38.67 -21.40 7.73
C ALA A 226 -38.57 -22.91 7.50
N HIS A 227 -39.54 -23.53 6.79
CA HIS A 227 -39.54 -24.95 6.49
C HIS A 227 -38.51 -25.27 5.38
N GLU A 228 -38.45 -24.47 4.33
CA GLU A 228 -37.44 -24.60 3.26
C GLU A 228 -36.03 -24.38 3.81
N LEU A 229 -35.83 -23.37 4.65
CA LEU A 229 -34.54 -23.12 5.29
C LEU A 229 -34.10 -24.28 6.18
N HIS A 230 -35.04 -24.87 6.93
CA HIS A 230 -34.75 -26.02 7.78
C HIS A 230 -34.44 -27.28 6.96
N ALA A 231 -35.07 -27.44 5.79
CA ALA A 231 -34.78 -28.54 4.88
C ALA A 231 -33.39 -28.47 4.25
N TRP A 232 -32.93 -27.24 3.92
CA TRP A 232 -31.61 -27.04 3.35
C TRP A 232 -30.49 -26.98 4.39
N TYR A 233 -30.79 -26.50 5.59
CA TYR A 233 -29.83 -26.32 6.69
C TYR A 233 -30.41 -26.86 8.00
N PRO A 234 -30.42 -28.20 8.20
CA PRO A 234 -30.94 -28.80 9.42
C PRO A 234 -29.99 -28.53 10.58
N GLY A 235 -30.34 -27.61 11.47
CA GLY A 235 -29.56 -27.28 12.66
C GLY A 235 -30.15 -26.12 13.46
N PRO A 236 -29.73 -25.91 14.71
CA PRO A 236 -30.17 -24.77 15.47
C PRO A 236 -29.56 -23.49 14.90
N TRP A 237 -30.41 -22.58 14.45
CA TRP A 237 -30.01 -21.24 14.02
C TRP A 237 -29.63 -20.44 15.26
N ARG A 238 -28.43 -19.86 15.29
CA ARG A 238 -28.04 -18.84 16.26
C ARG A 238 -28.14 -17.49 15.57
N HIS A 239 -28.98 -16.62 16.14
CA HIS A 239 -29.07 -15.21 15.77
C HIS A 239 -27.91 -14.44 16.35
#